data_79e2a0a0d76d71ad418f6e83067f1a3c
#
_entry.id   79e2a0a0d76d71ad418f6e83067f1a3c
#
_cell.length_a   1.000
_cell.length_b   1.000
_cell.length_c   1.000
_cell.angle_alpha   90.00
_cell.angle_beta   90.00
_cell.angle_gamma   90.00
#
_symmetry.space_group_name_H-M   'P 1'
#
loop_
_entity.id
_entity.type
_entity.pdbx_description
1 polymer ?
#
loop_
_entity_poly.entity_id
_entity_poly.type
_entity_poly.pdbx_seq_one_letter_code
_entity_poly.pdbx_strand_id
1 'polypeptide(L)'
;MEFGSANRFPERARITLDQPELDFVIGSLHNLTPKGGAKDFYFMDYNAPEVCYACLDDYFAQMMRLAPLPDYDALGHIIYPLRYMCMRDGQTVSLERYWDQIREILRSVVQTGHAIELNTYNGRTLEDWMPVLAIYKEVGGELITVGSDAHRTENVGKGVPAAYELLSAAGFRYVTLYEKRKPRPVKL
;
A
#
# COMPACT_ATOMS: atom_id res chain seq x y z
N MET A 1 -6.37 9.10 -8.52
CA MET A 1 -5.26 8.64 -9.43
C MET A 1 -4.32 7.77 -8.61
N GLU A 2 -3.77 6.71 -9.19
CA GLU A 2 -2.64 5.99 -8.62
C GLU A 2 -1.37 6.36 -9.38
N PHE A 3 -0.30 6.75 -8.66
CA PHE A 3 0.98 7.14 -9.24
C PHE A 3 2.09 6.23 -8.73
N GLY A 4 2.59 5.38 -9.62
CA GLY A 4 3.67 4.43 -9.33
C GLY A 4 5.06 5.08 -9.34
N SER A 5 5.89 4.70 -8.35
CA SER A 5 7.33 5.02 -8.35
C SER A 5 7.69 6.51 -8.27
N ALA A 6 6.91 7.33 -7.53
CA ALA A 6 7.24 8.73 -7.28
C ALA A 6 8.64 8.91 -6.65
N ASN A 7 9.08 7.95 -5.84
CA ASN A 7 10.43 7.91 -5.25
C ASN A 7 11.57 7.86 -6.28
N ARG A 8 11.28 7.44 -7.52
CA ARG A 8 12.26 7.37 -8.62
C ARG A 8 12.14 8.56 -9.58
N PHE A 9 10.96 9.14 -9.68
CA PHE A 9 10.64 10.21 -10.62
C PHE A 9 9.91 11.36 -9.92
N PRO A 10 10.52 11.99 -8.88
CA PRO A 10 9.83 12.98 -8.06
C PRO A 10 9.41 14.22 -8.85
N GLU A 11 10.24 14.68 -9.77
CA GLU A 11 9.91 15.81 -10.64
C GLU A 11 8.70 15.53 -11.53
N ARG A 12 8.64 14.33 -12.10
CA ARG A 12 7.51 13.88 -12.92
C ARG A 12 6.25 13.74 -12.07
N ALA A 13 6.37 13.19 -10.85
CA ALA A 13 5.27 13.10 -9.92
C ALA A 13 4.70 14.48 -9.63
N ARG A 14 5.55 15.45 -9.23
CA ARG A 14 5.14 16.82 -8.95
C ARG A 14 4.38 17.46 -10.12
N ILE A 15 4.88 17.35 -11.34
CA ILE A 15 4.23 17.92 -12.53
C ILE A 15 2.90 17.21 -12.84
N THR A 16 2.86 15.87 -12.76
CA THR A 16 1.68 15.08 -13.10
C THR A 16 0.56 15.24 -12.07
N LEU A 17 0.91 15.41 -10.80
CA LEU A 17 -0.03 15.47 -9.70
C LEU A 17 -0.45 16.88 -9.30
N ASP A 18 0.18 17.91 -9.90
CA ASP A 18 -0.22 19.31 -9.76
C ASP A 18 -1.42 19.64 -10.66
N GLN A 19 -2.56 18.99 -10.35
CA GLN A 19 -3.82 19.13 -11.09
C GLN A 19 -4.95 19.36 -10.09
N PRO A 20 -5.66 20.51 -10.15
CA PRO A 20 -6.69 20.88 -9.19
C PRO A 20 -7.94 19.98 -9.24
N GLU A 21 -8.10 19.20 -10.30
CA GLU A 21 -9.20 18.25 -10.49
C GLU A 21 -9.00 16.93 -9.73
N LEU A 22 -7.79 16.67 -9.23
CA LEU A 22 -7.53 15.44 -8.49
C LEU A 22 -8.09 15.54 -7.07
N ASP A 23 -9.05 14.68 -6.77
CA ASP A 23 -9.58 14.52 -5.41
C ASP A 23 -8.69 13.65 -4.54
N PHE A 24 -8.00 12.66 -5.12
CA PHE A 24 -7.26 11.66 -4.39
C PHE A 24 -6.12 11.06 -5.20
N VAL A 25 -4.97 10.87 -4.55
CA VAL A 25 -3.77 10.25 -5.13
C VAL A 25 -3.24 9.14 -4.23
N ILE A 26 -3.06 7.96 -4.81
CA ILE A 26 -2.37 6.83 -4.19
C ILE A 26 -0.92 6.84 -4.67
N GLY A 27 0.03 6.82 -3.74
CA GLY A 27 1.45 6.60 -4.02
C GLY A 27 1.79 5.12 -3.89
N SER A 28 2.30 4.51 -4.96
CA SER A 28 2.52 3.06 -5.01
C SER A 28 3.86 2.65 -5.62
N LEU A 29 4.20 1.37 -5.46
CA LEU A 29 5.37 0.73 -6.07
C LEU A 29 4.96 -0.57 -6.74
N HIS A 30 5.28 -0.69 -8.02
CA HIS A 30 4.99 -1.88 -8.81
C HIS A 30 6.24 -2.55 -9.38
N ASN A 31 7.38 -1.86 -9.40
CA ASN A 31 8.58 -2.33 -10.08
C ASN A 31 9.78 -2.41 -9.14
N LEU A 32 10.61 -3.40 -9.36
CA LEU A 32 11.97 -3.44 -8.82
C LEU A 32 12.78 -2.21 -9.24
N THR A 33 13.80 -1.85 -8.47
CA THR A 33 14.77 -0.82 -8.87
C THR A 33 15.47 -1.23 -10.17
N PRO A 34 16.13 -0.28 -10.89
CA PRO A 34 16.97 -0.63 -12.03
C PRO A 34 18.05 -1.65 -11.71
N LYS A 35 18.59 -1.62 -10.48
CA LYS A 35 19.54 -2.61 -9.97
C LYS A 35 18.92 -4.01 -9.86
N GLY A 36 17.64 -4.09 -9.51
CA GLY A 36 16.84 -5.32 -9.51
C GLY A 36 16.25 -5.68 -10.88
N GLY A 37 16.66 -4.98 -11.97
CA GLY A 37 16.19 -5.24 -13.33
C GLY A 37 14.95 -4.44 -13.76
N ALA A 38 14.44 -3.54 -12.92
CA ALA A 38 13.26 -2.68 -13.17
C ALA A 38 11.97 -3.45 -13.55
N LYS A 39 11.95 -4.76 -13.36
CA LYS A 39 10.83 -5.63 -13.70
C LYS A 39 9.67 -5.37 -12.74
N ASP A 40 8.45 -5.39 -13.24
CA ASP A 40 7.24 -5.34 -12.44
C ASP A 40 7.12 -6.61 -11.57
N PHE A 41 6.71 -6.45 -10.32
CA PHE A 41 6.49 -7.57 -9.39
C PHE A 41 5.47 -8.58 -9.92
N TYR A 42 4.49 -8.13 -10.71
CA TYR A 42 3.53 -9.00 -11.38
C TYR A 42 4.19 -9.99 -12.35
N PHE A 43 5.23 -9.56 -13.08
CA PHE A 43 5.93 -10.37 -14.08
C PHE A 43 7.12 -11.18 -13.54
N MET A 44 7.35 -11.11 -12.22
CA MET A 44 8.38 -11.94 -11.58
C MET A 44 7.90 -13.39 -11.43
N ASP A 45 8.85 -14.35 -11.54
CA ASP A 45 8.64 -15.74 -11.22
C ASP A 45 9.21 -16.00 -9.81
N TYR A 46 8.33 -16.24 -8.85
CA TYR A 46 8.73 -16.49 -7.47
C TYR A 46 8.84 -18.01 -7.24
N ASN A 47 9.89 -18.59 -7.79
CA ASN A 47 10.13 -20.04 -7.80
C ASN A 47 10.98 -20.54 -6.62
N ALA A 48 11.47 -19.64 -5.77
CA ALA A 48 12.25 -19.94 -4.58
C ALA A 48 12.12 -18.84 -3.52
N PRO A 49 12.21 -19.16 -2.21
CA PRO A 49 12.15 -18.18 -1.13
C PRO A 49 13.20 -17.07 -1.25
N GLU A 50 14.40 -17.38 -1.73
CA GLU A 50 15.48 -16.41 -1.92
C GLU A 50 15.11 -15.31 -2.92
N VAL A 51 14.38 -15.66 -3.98
CA VAL A 51 13.86 -14.70 -4.97
C VAL A 51 12.82 -13.80 -4.33
N CYS A 52 11.92 -14.37 -3.51
CA CYS A 52 10.92 -13.61 -2.78
C CYS A 52 11.58 -12.57 -1.85
N TYR A 53 12.53 -13.02 -1.03
CA TYR A 53 13.20 -12.15 -0.07
C TYR A 53 14.07 -11.08 -0.75
N ALA A 54 14.76 -11.38 -1.85
CA ALA A 54 15.49 -10.38 -2.62
C ALA A 54 14.55 -9.29 -3.18
N CYS A 55 13.37 -9.68 -3.66
CA CYS A 55 12.34 -8.74 -4.12
C CYS A 55 11.75 -7.91 -2.97
N LEU A 56 11.51 -8.50 -1.79
CA LEU A 56 11.01 -7.78 -0.62
C LEU A 56 12.06 -6.81 -0.06
N ASP A 57 13.33 -7.17 -0.05
CA ASP A 57 14.43 -6.29 0.35
C ASP A 57 14.45 -5.02 -0.53
N ASP A 58 14.32 -5.18 -1.85
CA ASP A 58 14.25 -4.06 -2.79
C ASP A 58 12.95 -3.25 -2.60
N TYR A 59 11.81 -3.92 -2.44
CA TYR A 59 10.50 -3.31 -2.25
C TYR A 59 10.46 -2.42 -1.01
N PHE A 60 10.80 -2.95 0.16
CA PHE A 60 10.75 -2.18 1.41
C PHE A 60 11.78 -1.07 1.44
N ALA A 61 12.97 -1.27 0.86
CA ALA A 61 13.95 -0.20 0.69
C ALA A 61 13.42 0.95 -0.21
N GLN A 62 12.58 0.66 -1.21
CA GLN A 62 11.91 1.67 -2.01
C GLN A 62 10.74 2.33 -1.25
N MET A 63 9.95 1.56 -0.51
CA MET A 63 8.86 2.09 0.33
C MET A 63 9.37 3.08 1.39
N MET A 64 10.52 2.82 1.99
CA MET A 64 11.21 3.76 2.91
C MET A 64 11.50 5.12 2.25
N ARG A 65 11.73 5.14 0.93
CA ARG A 65 11.98 6.37 0.17
C ARG A 65 10.70 7.01 -0.35
N LEU A 66 9.65 6.22 -0.58
CA LEU A 66 8.36 6.72 -1.03
C LEU A 66 7.57 7.36 0.11
N ALA A 67 7.54 6.73 1.27
CA ALA A 67 6.71 7.13 2.41
C ALA A 67 6.82 8.62 2.83
N PRO A 68 8.01 9.25 2.85
CA PRO A 68 8.14 10.65 3.25
C PRO A 68 7.82 11.67 2.14
N LEU A 69 7.49 11.24 0.91
CA LEU A 69 7.23 12.17 -0.19
C LEU A 69 5.87 12.85 -0.03
N PRO A 70 5.74 14.14 -0.40
CA PRO A 70 4.51 14.91 -0.16
C PRO A 70 3.44 14.75 -1.25
N ASP A 71 3.74 14.07 -2.37
CA ASP A 71 2.95 14.18 -3.59
C ASP A 71 1.75 13.24 -3.65
N TYR A 72 1.48 12.43 -2.62
CA TYR A 72 0.35 11.50 -2.57
C TYR A 72 -0.52 11.71 -1.30
N ASP A 73 -1.70 11.10 -1.23
CA ASP A 73 -2.61 11.17 -0.08
C ASP A 73 -2.64 9.88 0.73
N ALA A 74 -2.53 8.74 0.06
CA ALA A 74 -2.48 7.43 0.71
C ALA A 74 -1.34 6.59 0.15
N LEU A 75 -0.58 5.93 1.04
CA LEU A 75 0.39 4.92 0.65
C LEU A 75 -0.35 3.66 0.21
N GLY A 76 -0.19 3.27 -1.05
CA GLY A 76 -0.87 2.11 -1.64
C GLY A 76 -0.34 0.79 -1.11
N HIS A 77 -1.21 -0.18 -1.01
CA HIS A 77 -1.00 -1.63 -0.85
C HIS A 77 0.38 -2.10 -0.34
N ILE A 78 0.77 -1.69 0.88
CA ILE A 78 2.11 -1.94 1.48
C ILE A 78 2.58 -3.40 1.46
N ILE A 79 1.67 -4.38 1.33
CA ILE A 79 1.98 -5.80 1.21
C ILE A 79 1.81 -6.35 -0.22
N TYR A 80 1.80 -5.48 -1.23
CA TYR A 80 1.56 -5.79 -2.64
C TYR A 80 2.29 -7.01 -3.19
N PRO A 81 3.60 -7.23 -2.95
CA PRO A 81 4.31 -8.36 -3.54
C PRO A 81 3.79 -9.73 -3.07
N LEU A 82 3.22 -9.83 -1.86
CA LEU A 82 2.70 -11.09 -1.32
C LEU A 82 1.59 -11.70 -2.19
N ARG A 83 0.85 -10.87 -2.95
CA ARG A 83 -0.18 -11.35 -3.90
C ARG A 83 0.40 -12.35 -4.90
N TYR A 84 1.61 -12.08 -5.37
CA TYR A 84 2.25 -12.90 -6.39
C TYR A 84 3.09 -14.00 -5.77
N MET A 85 3.80 -13.69 -4.70
CA MET A 85 4.64 -14.67 -4.01
C MET A 85 3.81 -15.79 -3.39
N CYS A 86 2.83 -15.44 -2.57
CA CYS A 86 2.07 -16.43 -1.78
C CYS A 86 0.85 -16.95 -2.55
N MET A 87 0.04 -16.04 -3.15
CA MET A 87 -1.27 -16.45 -3.71
C MET A 87 -1.17 -16.98 -5.13
N ARG A 88 -0.29 -16.44 -5.97
CA ARG A 88 -0.10 -16.90 -7.34
C ARG A 88 0.88 -18.08 -7.41
N ASP A 89 2.06 -17.92 -6.78
CA ASP A 89 3.19 -18.86 -6.96
C ASP A 89 3.38 -19.80 -5.76
N GLY A 90 2.48 -19.72 -4.75
CA GLY A 90 2.40 -20.68 -3.64
C GLY A 90 3.59 -20.67 -2.67
N GLN A 91 4.36 -19.59 -2.65
CA GLN A 91 5.51 -19.46 -1.75
C GLN A 91 5.04 -19.15 -0.32
N THR A 92 5.75 -19.68 0.64
CA THR A 92 5.58 -19.31 2.05
C THR A 92 6.59 -18.22 2.40
N VAL A 93 6.11 -17.01 2.65
CA VAL A 93 6.93 -15.83 2.93
C VAL A 93 6.52 -15.22 4.27
N SER A 94 7.49 -14.99 5.15
CA SER A 94 7.28 -14.28 6.41
C SER A 94 7.72 -12.82 6.30
N LEU A 95 6.90 -11.90 6.81
CA LEU A 95 7.25 -10.49 6.96
C LEU A 95 8.00 -10.20 8.27
N GLU A 96 8.28 -11.20 9.10
CA GLU A 96 8.86 -11.03 10.43
C GLU A 96 10.13 -10.18 10.42
N ARG A 97 11.03 -10.43 9.47
CA ARG A 97 12.29 -9.67 9.32
C ARG A 97 12.10 -8.23 8.83
N TYR A 98 10.90 -7.85 8.40
CA TYR A 98 10.58 -6.52 7.87
C TYR A 98 9.73 -5.66 8.82
N TRP A 99 9.32 -6.17 9.97
CA TRP A 99 8.41 -5.43 10.86
C TRP A 99 9.00 -4.09 11.31
N ASP A 100 10.30 -3.99 11.54
CA ASP A 100 10.94 -2.72 11.90
C ASP A 100 10.92 -1.73 10.73
N GLN A 101 11.19 -2.18 9.50
CA GLN A 101 11.09 -1.34 8.31
C GLN A 101 9.63 -0.91 8.06
N ILE A 102 8.68 -1.83 8.18
CA ILE A 102 7.25 -1.53 8.05
C ILE A 102 6.83 -0.49 9.10
N ARG A 103 7.29 -0.62 10.34
CA ARG A 103 7.03 0.36 11.41
C ARG A 103 7.56 1.75 11.04
N GLU A 104 8.78 1.84 10.51
CA GLU A 104 9.38 3.12 10.10
C GLU A 104 8.65 3.72 8.89
N ILE A 105 8.26 2.91 7.91
CA ILE A 105 7.42 3.35 6.78
C ILE A 105 6.12 3.94 7.30
N LEU A 106 5.40 3.20 8.14
CA LEU A 106 4.12 3.62 8.69
C LEU A 106 4.24 4.87 9.59
N ARG A 107 5.32 4.97 10.38
CA ARG A 107 5.63 6.18 11.16
C ARG A 107 5.85 7.38 10.25
N SER A 108 6.58 7.22 9.16
CA SER A 108 6.79 8.28 8.17
C SER A 108 5.47 8.74 7.54
N VAL A 109 4.60 7.81 7.17
CA VAL A 109 3.24 8.10 6.64
C VAL A 109 2.43 8.93 7.65
N VAL A 110 2.46 8.57 8.94
CA VAL A 110 1.78 9.31 10.00
C VAL A 110 2.35 10.72 10.16
N GLN A 111 3.67 10.85 10.18
CA GLN A 111 4.36 12.14 10.34
C GLN A 111 4.10 13.11 9.18
N THR A 112 3.90 12.59 7.98
CA THR A 112 3.57 13.41 6.79
C THR A 112 2.07 13.69 6.66
N GLY A 113 1.23 13.12 7.53
CA GLY A 113 -0.22 13.30 7.50
C GLY A 113 -0.93 12.52 6.38
N HIS A 114 -0.28 11.53 5.81
CA HIS A 114 -0.86 10.68 4.80
C HIS A 114 -1.67 9.52 5.40
N ALA A 115 -2.56 8.95 4.59
CA ALA A 115 -3.24 7.70 4.90
C ALA A 115 -2.42 6.48 4.45
N ILE A 116 -2.84 5.31 4.90
CA ILE A 116 -2.53 4.06 4.20
C ILE A 116 -3.78 3.57 3.44
N GLU A 117 -3.57 2.82 2.37
CA GLU A 117 -4.64 2.10 1.70
C GLU A 117 -4.70 0.67 2.22
N LEU A 118 -5.83 0.27 2.83
CA LEU A 118 -6.20 -1.14 2.97
C LEU A 118 -6.74 -1.63 1.63
N ASN A 119 -5.86 -2.25 0.85
CA ASN A 119 -6.22 -2.79 -0.44
C ASN A 119 -6.71 -4.22 -0.28
N THR A 120 -7.96 -4.50 -0.69
CA THR A 120 -8.56 -5.81 -0.50
C THR A 120 -8.14 -6.83 -1.54
N TYR A 121 -7.56 -6.39 -2.66
CA TYR A 121 -7.29 -7.26 -3.81
C TYR A 121 -8.45 -8.21 -4.09
N ASN A 122 -9.63 -7.64 -4.27
CA ASN A 122 -10.87 -8.37 -4.46
C ASN A 122 -11.23 -9.33 -3.28
N GLY A 123 -10.87 -8.95 -2.04
CA GLY A 123 -11.12 -9.73 -0.82
C GLY A 123 -10.15 -10.87 -0.57
N ARG A 124 -9.04 -10.96 -1.31
CA ARG A 124 -8.10 -12.08 -1.21
C ARG A 124 -6.99 -11.90 -0.16
N THR A 125 -6.63 -10.67 0.20
CA THR A 125 -5.47 -10.37 1.09
C THR A 125 -5.89 -9.85 2.47
N LEU A 126 -7.14 -9.99 2.88
CA LEU A 126 -7.64 -9.40 4.12
C LEU A 126 -6.97 -9.97 5.38
N GLU A 127 -6.63 -11.25 5.40
CA GLU A 127 -6.01 -11.89 6.56
C GLU A 127 -4.60 -11.36 6.85
N ASP A 128 -3.88 -10.92 5.82
CA ASP A 128 -2.50 -10.41 5.94
C ASP A 128 -2.44 -9.01 6.55
N TRP A 129 -3.58 -8.31 6.68
CA TRP A 129 -3.61 -6.92 7.12
C TRP A 129 -3.54 -6.71 8.63
N MET A 130 -3.98 -7.66 9.45
CA MET A 130 -4.06 -7.44 10.91
C MET A 130 -2.73 -7.04 11.55
N PRO A 131 -1.59 -7.67 11.24
CA PRO A 131 -0.30 -7.25 11.78
C PRO A 131 0.10 -5.82 11.35
N VAL A 132 -0.17 -5.46 10.09
CA VAL A 132 0.11 -4.12 9.55
C VAL A 132 -0.75 -3.07 10.26
N LEU A 133 -2.04 -3.34 10.45
CA LEU A 133 -2.98 -2.44 11.15
C LEU A 133 -2.59 -2.25 12.61
N ALA A 134 -2.14 -3.31 13.28
CA ALA A 134 -1.66 -3.23 14.66
C ALA A 134 -0.45 -2.28 14.78
N ILE A 135 0.54 -2.43 13.91
CA ILE A 135 1.71 -1.55 13.85
C ILE A 135 1.29 -0.12 13.48
N TYR A 136 0.36 0.04 12.54
CA TYR A 136 -0.10 1.37 12.14
C TYR A 136 -0.75 2.12 13.29
N LYS A 137 -1.59 1.45 14.10
CA LYS A 137 -2.15 2.04 15.32
C LYS A 137 -1.09 2.33 16.39
N GLU A 138 -0.12 1.44 16.57
CA GLU A 138 0.99 1.63 17.50
C GLU A 138 1.77 2.92 17.23
N VAL A 139 1.99 3.25 15.94
CA VAL A 139 2.68 4.49 15.54
C VAL A 139 1.77 5.72 15.46
N GLY A 140 0.51 5.60 15.86
CA GLY A 140 -0.47 6.71 15.89
C GLY A 140 -1.25 6.90 14.60
N GLY A 141 -1.31 5.90 13.73
CA GLY A 141 -2.05 5.97 12.46
C GLY A 141 -3.57 5.96 12.66
N GLU A 142 -4.24 6.88 12.00
CA GLU A 142 -5.70 7.04 12.03
C GLU A 142 -6.32 7.14 10.63
N LEU A 143 -5.58 7.70 9.66
CA LEU A 143 -6.09 7.90 8.30
C LEU A 143 -5.93 6.62 7.49
N ILE A 144 -7.04 6.00 7.10
CA ILE A 144 -7.04 4.77 6.32
C ILE A 144 -8.10 4.79 5.24
N THR A 145 -7.71 4.48 4.03
CA THR A 145 -8.62 4.29 2.89
C THR A 145 -8.82 2.81 2.60
N VAL A 146 -9.86 2.45 1.90
CA VAL A 146 -10.12 1.07 1.47
C VAL A 146 -10.33 1.03 -0.04
N GLY A 147 -9.57 0.16 -0.72
CA GLY A 147 -9.64 -0.04 -2.16
C GLY A 147 -9.84 -1.50 -2.53
N SER A 148 -10.62 -1.78 -3.60
CA SER A 148 -10.76 -3.13 -4.15
C SER A 148 -9.71 -3.48 -5.18
N ASP A 149 -9.00 -2.48 -5.71
CA ASP A 149 -8.02 -2.64 -6.80
C ASP A 149 -8.62 -3.34 -8.03
N ALA A 150 -9.84 -2.92 -8.37
CA ALA A 150 -10.63 -3.56 -9.41
C ALA A 150 -10.12 -3.19 -10.81
N HIS A 151 -9.73 -4.19 -11.58
CA HIS A 151 -9.35 -4.09 -12.99
C HIS A 151 -10.46 -4.59 -13.92
N ARG A 152 -11.61 -4.99 -13.34
CA ARG A 152 -12.82 -5.44 -14.04
C ARG A 152 -14.04 -4.97 -13.27
N THR A 153 -15.16 -4.72 -13.97
CA THR A 153 -16.38 -4.18 -13.40
C THR A 153 -16.96 -5.04 -12.29
N GLU A 154 -16.92 -6.36 -12.43
CA GLU A 154 -17.40 -7.32 -11.44
C GLU A 154 -16.62 -7.33 -10.13
N ASN A 155 -15.46 -6.67 -10.10
CA ASN A 155 -14.59 -6.59 -8.92
C ASN A 155 -14.68 -5.25 -8.18
N VAL A 156 -15.43 -4.28 -8.72
CA VAL A 156 -15.60 -2.97 -8.05
C VAL A 156 -16.24 -3.14 -6.68
N GLY A 157 -15.57 -2.66 -5.64
CA GLY A 157 -16.03 -2.74 -4.26
C GLY A 157 -15.91 -4.13 -3.62
N LYS A 158 -15.39 -5.14 -4.31
CA LYS A 158 -15.26 -6.49 -3.77
C LYS A 158 -14.30 -6.52 -2.59
N GLY A 159 -14.72 -7.15 -1.50
CA GLY A 159 -13.97 -7.22 -0.25
C GLY A 159 -14.11 -5.98 0.65
N VAL A 160 -14.68 -4.86 0.17
CA VAL A 160 -14.83 -3.63 0.98
C VAL A 160 -15.67 -3.84 2.25
N PRO A 161 -16.82 -4.54 2.25
CA PRO A 161 -17.56 -4.80 3.48
C PRO A 161 -16.73 -5.56 4.52
N ALA A 162 -16.04 -6.62 4.11
CA ALA A 162 -15.17 -7.40 5.01
C ALA A 162 -13.96 -6.57 5.50
N ALA A 163 -13.44 -5.65 4.68
CA ALA A 163 -12.41 -4.71 5.12
C ALA A 163 -12.91 -3.77 6.22
N TYR A 164 -14.16 -3.32 6.17
CA TYR A 164 -14.75 -2.49 7.23
C TYR A 164 -14.93 -3.25 8.54
N GLU A 165 -15.32 -4.54 8.47
CA GLU A 165 -15.36 -5.42 9.64
C GLU A 165 -13.97 -5.61 10.24
N LEU A 166 -12.96 -5.84 9.40
CA LEU A 166 -11.56 -5.98 9.81
C LEU A 166 -11.04 -4.70 10.48
N LEU A 167 -11.31 -3.53 9.89
CA LEU A 167 -10.93 -2.24 10.48
C LEU A 167 -11.60 -2.02 11.84
N SER A 168 -12.89 -2.34 11.95
CA SER A 168 -13.61 -2.25 13.22
C SER A 168 -13.00 -3.19 14.27
N ALA A 169 -12.67 -4.42 13.91
CA ALA A 169 -11.99 -5.38 14.77
C ALA A 169 -10.59 -4.91 15.21
N ALA A 170 -9.86 -4.23 14.31
CA ALA A 170 -8.58 -3.59 14.60
C ALA A 170 -8.73 -2.28 15.42
N GLY A 171 -9.96 -1.85 15.75
CA GLY A 171 -10.25 -0.69 16.60
C GLY A 171 -10.23 0.65 15.85
N PHE A 172 -10.36 0.67 14.54
CA PHE A 172 -10.66 1.88 13.79
C PHE A 172 -12.15 2.20 13.90
N ARG A 173 -12.48 3.47 13.90
CA ARG A 173 -13.87 3.96 13.96
C ARG A 173 -14.31 4.68 12.70
N TYR A 174 -13.36 5.02 11.85
CA TYR A 174 -13.57 5.79 10.64
C TYR A 174 -12.72 5.23 9.51
N VAL A 175 -13.21 5.35 8.28
CA VAL A 175 -12.42 5.32 7.05
C VAL A 175 -12.24 6.73 6.54
N THR A 176 -11.23 6.96 5.73
CA THR A 176 -10.93 8.27 5.16
C THR A 176 -11.33 8.29 3.69
N LEU A 177 -12.17 9.24 3.31
CA LEU A 177 -12.37 9.64 1.92
C LEU A 177 -11.61 10.93 1.66
N TYR A 178 -11.39 11.25 0.40
CA TYR A 178 -10.71 12.49 0.01
C TYR A 178 -11.57 13.30 -0.95
N GLU A 179 -11.54 14.60 -0.78
CA GLU A 179 -12.14 15.58 -1.69
C GLU A 179 -11.15 16.74 -1.84
N LYS A 180 -10.73 17.03 -3.08
CA LYS A 180 -9.70 18.03 -3.38
C LYS A 180 -8.44 17.85 -2.51
N ARG A 181 -7.97 16.63 -2.42
CA ARG A 181 -6.78 16.22 -1.65
C ARG A 181 -6.91 16.44 -0.12
N LYS A 182 -8.13 16.63 0.40
CA LYS A 182 -8.39 16.82 1.83
C LYS A 182 -9.06 15.59 2.42
N PRO A 183 -8.52 15.05 3.54
CA PRO A 183 -9.10 13.88 4.18
C PRO A 183 -10.45 14.22 4.84
N ARG A 184 -11.42 13.35 4.68
CA ARG A 184 -12.76 13.41 5.29
C ARG A 184 -13.05 12.08 5.99
N PRO A 185 -13.16 12.06 7.34
CA PRO A 185 -13.51 10.84 8.06
C PRO A 185 -14.97 10.47 7.82
N VAL A 186 -15.21 9.20 7.56
CA VAL A 186 -16.55 8.59 7.45
C VAL A 186 -16.62 7.46 8.47
N LYS A 187 -17.68 7.45 9.28
CA LYS A 187 -17.84 6.44 10.33
C LYS A 187 -18.05 5.05 9.72
N LEU A 188 -17.34 4.05 10.26
CA LEU A 188 -17.53 2.63 9.98
C LEU A 188 -18.87 2.11 10.49
#